data_3eae2d859064bac96563b6166b5d1929
#
_entry.id   3eae2d859064bac96563b6166b5d1929
#
_cell.length_a   1.000
_cell.length_b   1.000
_cell.length_c   1.000
_cell.angle_alpha   90.00
_cell.angle_beta   90.00
_cell.angle_gamma   90.00
#
_symmetry.space_group_name_H-M   'P 1'
#
loop_
_entity.id
_entity.type
_entity.pdbx_description
1 polymer ?
#
loop_
_entity_poly.entity_id
_entity_poly.type
_entity_poly.pdbx_seq_one_letter_code
_entity_poly.pdbx_strand_id
1 'polypeptide(L)'
;KLRLRYAKRGPARFTSHRDFGRALERALRRAEIPMAYSSGFSPHPRISYANAAPTSAASEAEYVELGLSEVCDPTKVQAALNEVLPNGFVVLDIAVARREALGELLQASEWVLRLDGAEPGVLAAAVAALLAREELIVERMTKGGMRAFDVRPAVLELTVTADDSAQLRSLHQAPLVRPDDVLAALRQLDDRV
;
A
#
# COMPACT_ATOMS: atom_id res chain seq x y z
N LYS A 1 4.21 -20.82 6.96
CA LYS A 1 4.19 -19.49 6.34
C LYS A 1 4.51 -18.41 7.37
N LEU A 2 5.22 -17.37 6.95
CA LEU A 2 5.41 -16.14 7.71
C LEU A 2 4.68 -14.99 7.02
N ARG A 3 4.13 -14.09 7.81
CA ARG A 3 3.49 -12.85 7.36
C ARG A 3 4.32 -11.67 7.83
N LEU A 4 4.70 -10.80 6.91
CA LEU A 4 5.54 -9.65 7.16
C LEU A 4 4.76 -8.36 6.92
N ARG A 5 4.99 -7.37 7.78
CA ARG A 5 4.67 -5.97 7.51
C ARG A 5 5.98 -5.24 7.23
N TYR A 6 6.05 -4.52 6.13
CA TYR A 6 7.26 -3.80 5.76
C TYR A 6 6.97 -2.34 5.39
N ALA A 7 7.99 -1.50 5.55
CA ALA A 7 7.96 -0.11 5.13
C ALA A 7 8.61 0.07 3.76
N LYS A 8 8.12 1.09 3.05
CA LYS A 8 8.64 1.65 1.81
C LYS A 8 8.82 3.15 2.00
N ARG A 9 10.05 3.60 2.28
CA ARG A 9 10.37 4.98 2.70
C ARG A 9 11.37 5.66 1.78
N GLY A 10 11.43 6.98 1.84
CA GLY A 10 12.39 7.80 1.08
C GLY A 10 12.35 7.47 -0.42
N PRO A 11 13.49 7.32 -1.10
CA PRO A 11 13.55 6.99 -2.52
C PRO A 11 12.86 5.67 -2.89
N ALA A 12 12.77 4.69 -1.96
CA ALA A 12 12.11 3.42 -2.20
C ALA A 12 10.60 3.58 -2.48
N ARG A 13 9.97 4.71 -2.10
CA ARG A 13 8.58 5.03 -2.45
C ARG A 13 8.31 5.01 -3.96
N PHE A 14 9.32 5.28 -4.77
CA PHE A 14 9.23 5.28 -6.23
C PHE A 14 9.44 3.90 -6.87
N THR A 15 9.75 2.88 -6.06
CA THR A 15 9.91 1.51 -6.55
C THR A 15 8.56 0.92 -6.92
N SER A 16 8.47 0.36 -8.12
CA SER A 16 7.28 -0.37 -8.55
C SER A 16 7.12 -1.67 -7.76
N HIS A 17 5.87 -2.16 -7.68
CA HIS A 17 5.60 -3.45 -7.03
C HIS A 17 6.43 -4.61 -7.65
N ARG A 18 6.63 -4.60 -8.96
CA ARG A 18 7.44 -5.60 -9.67
C ARG A 18 8.92 -5.52 -9.29
N ASP A 19 9.45 -4.31 -9.16
CA ASP A 19 10.86 -4.14 -8.81
C ASP A 19 11.11 -4.47 -7.33
N PHE A 20 10.16 -4.14 -6.45
CA PHE A 20 10.18 -4.62 -5.07
C PHE A 20 10.18 -6.14 -5.01
N GLY A 21 9.31 -6.81 -5.77
CA GLY A 21 9.27 -8.28 -5.83
C GLY A 21 10.63 -8.88 -6.18
N ARG A 22 11.28 -8.33 -7.21
CA ARG A 22 12.65 -8.74 -7.59
C ARG A 22 13.70 -8.46 -6.50
N ALA A 23 13.57 -7.33 -5.81
CA ALA A 23 14.47 -6.97 -4.71
C ALA A 23 14.28 -7.93 -3.52
N LEU A 24 13.02 -8.22 -3.16
CA LEU A 24 12.68 -9.17 -2.10
C LEU A 24 13.19 -10.60 -2.42
N GLU A 25 12.99 -11.09 -3.63
CA GLU A 25 13.52 -12.41 -4.03
C GLU A 25 15.05 -12.49 -3.95
N ARG A 26 15.75 -11.42 -4.32
CA ARG A 26 17.22 -11.36 -4.13
C ARG A 26 17.60 -11.34 -2.65
N ALA A 27 16.87 -10.57 -1.83
CA ALA A 27 17.10 -10.49 -0.39
C ALA A 27 16.86 -11.84 0.30
N LEU A 28 15.79 -12.55 -0.05
CA LEU A 28 15.48 -13.89 0.48
C LEU A 28 16.59 -14.89 0.17
N ARG A 29 17.11 -14.89 -1.08
CA ARG A 29 18.25 -15.75 -1.44
C ARG A 29 19.53 -15.37 -0.71
N ARG A 30 19.82 -14.09 -0.58
CA ARG A 30 21.03 -13.58 0.07
C ARG A 30 21.02 -13.81 1.60
N ALA A 31 19.82 -13.77 2.20
CA ALA A 31 19.61 -14.09 3.61
C ALA A 31 19.46 -15.59 3.86
N GLU A 32 19.62 -16.44 2.84
CA GLU A 32 19.51 -17.91 2.92
C GLU A 32 18.18 -18.38 3.54
N ILE A 33 17.10 -17.65 3.30
CA ILE A 33 15.78 -18.01 3.82
C ILE A 33 15.26 -19.25 3.06
N PRO A 34 14.90 -20.34 3.74
CA PRO A 34 14.47 -21.61 3.12
C PRO A 34 13.06 -21.48 2.54
N MET A 35 12.96 -20.93 1.32
CA MET A 35 11.71 -20.72 0.64
C MET A 35 11.11 -22.01 0.10
N ALA A 36 9.80 -22.18 0.23
CA ALA A 36 9.05 -23.16 -0.55
C ALA A 36 8.82 -22.64 -1.96
N TYR A 37 8.82 -23.54 -2.95
CA TYR A 37 8.63 -23.21 -4.36
C TYR A 37 7.32 -23.81 -4.89
N SER A 38 6.81 -23.22 -5.96
CA SER A 38 5.71 -23.80 -6.72
C SER A 38 6.17 -25.06 -7.46
N SER A 39 5.23 -25.96 -7.77
CA SER A 39 5.46 -27.09 -8.65
C SER A 39 5.44 -26.63 -10.11
N GLY A 40 6.14 -27.34 -11.01
CA GLY A 40 6.15 -27.12 -12.45
C GLY A 40 7.54 -26.88 -13.02
N PHE A 41 7.61 -26.60 -14.34
CA PHE A 41 8.88 -26.43 -15.07
C PHE A 41 9.67 -25.18 -14.70
N SER A 42 9.01 -24.16 -14.18
CA SER A 42 9.65 -22.90 -13.74
C SER A 42 9.22 -22.61 -12.30
N PRO A 43 9.83 -23.25 -11.31
CA PRO A 43 9.44 -23.04 -9.92
C PRO A 43 9.73 -21.63 -9.45
N HIS A 44 8.74 -20.99 -8.85
CA HIS A 44 8.85 -19.68 -8.25
C HIS A 44 8.73 -19.76 -6.72
N PRO A 45 9.43 -18.93 -5.96
CA PRO A 45 9.27 -18.89 -4.52
C PRO A 45 7.81 -18.54 -4.17
N ARG A 46 7.26 -19.20 -3.18
CA ARG A 46 5.88 -18.97 -2.71
C ARG A 46 5.81 -17.68 -1.93
N ILE A 47 5.57 -16.59 -2.64
CA ILE A 47 5.37 -15.24 -2.10
C ILE A 47 3.97 -14.78 -2.49
N SER A 48 3.18 -14.34 -1.51
CA SER A 48 1.86 -13.74 -1.73
C SER A 48 1.88 -12.30 -1.25
N TYR A 49 1.56 -11.38 -2.14
CA TYR A 49 1.49 -9.95 -1.84
C TYR A 49 0.05 -9.53 -1.57
N ALA A 50 -0.13 -8.56 -0.70
CA ALA A 50 -1.41 -7.89 -0.52
C ALA A 50 -1.29 -6.42 -0.92
N ASN A 51 -2.40 -5.83 -1.33
CA ASN A 51 -2.63 -4.43 -1.71
C ASN A 51 -1.39 -3.53 -1.62
N ALA A 52 -0.67 -3.34 -2.73
CA ALA A 52 0.50 -2.47 -2.74
C ALA A 52 0.10 -0.99 -2.78
N ALA A 53 0.77 -0.17 -1.96
CA ALA A 53 0.68 1.29 -2.06
C ALA A 53 1.10 1.76 -3.46
N PRO A 54 0.50 2.84 -3.99
CA PRO A 54 0.88 3.41 -5.27
C PRO A 54 2.39 3.69 -5.35
N THR A 55 2.94 3.63 -6.57
CA THR A 55 4.29 4.15 -6.84
C THR A 55 4.25 5.65 -6.50
N SER A 56 5.23 6.16 -5.82
CA SER A 56 5.35 7.50 -5.23
C SER A 56 4.81 7.66 -3.81
N ALA A 57 3.91 6.81 -3.33
CA ALA A 57 3.48 6.83 -1.94
C ALA A 57 4.50 6.13 -1.03
N ALA A 58 4.89 6.78 0.06
CA ALA A 58 5.54 6.12 1.18
C ALA A 58 4.52 5.27 1.94
N SER A 59 4.95 4.16 2.53
CA SER A 59 4.06 3.27 3.28
C SER A 59 4.79 2.58 4.42
N GLU A 60 4.10 2.33 5.51
CA GLU A 60 4.54 1.49 6.63
C GLU A 60 3.59 0.31 6.85
N ALA A 61 2.70 0.08 5.91
CA ALA A 61 1.65 -0.92 5.97
C ALA A 61 1.60 -1.77 4.70
N GLU A 62 2.76 -2.12 4.17
CA GLU A 62 2.88 -3.09 3.08
C GLU A 62 2.96 -4.49 3.67
N TYR A 63 2.24 -5.45 3.06
CA TYR A 63 2.16 -6.81 3.58
C TYR A 63 2.54 -7.84 2.54
N VAL A 64 3.25 -8.88 3.01
CA VAL A 64 3.63 -10.05 2.20
C VAL A 64 3.62 -11.31 3.04
N GLU A 65 3.22 -12.44 2.44
CA GLU A 65 3.36 -13.77 3.02
C GLU A 65 4.45 -14.56 2.30
N LEU A 66 5.31 -15.19 3.09
CA LEU A 66 6.37 -16.10 2.63
C LEU A 66 5.99 -17.55 2.94
N GLY A 67 5.95 -18.38 1.93
CA GLY A 67 5.87 -19.83 2.09
C GLY A 67 7.27 -20.40 2.30
N LEU A 68 7.53 -21.02 3.45
CA LEU A 68 8.82 -21.63 3.78
C LEU A 68 8.77 -23.15 3.60
N SER A 69 9.91 -23.76 3.29
CA SER A 69 10.07 -25.21 3.20
C SER A 69 10.23 -25.88 4.57
N GLU A 70 10.67 -25.10 5.57
CA GLU A 70 10.86 -25.55 6.94
C GLU A 70 10.43 -24.47 7.94
N VAL A 71 10.38 -24.84 9.23
CA VAL A 71 10.01 -23.91 10.30
C VAL A 71 11.20 -23.02 10.63
N CYS A 72 10.99 -21.70 10.55
CA CYS A 72 12.01 -20.71 10.89
C CYS A 72 11.52 -19.82 12.04
N ASP A 73 12.46 -19.34 12.83
CA ASP A 73 12.22 -18.32 13.85
C ASP A 73 11.93 -16.97 13.16
N PRO A 74 10.74 -16.37 13.38
CA PRO A 74 10.37 -15.10 12.75
C PRO A 74 11.38 -13.98 13.02
N THR A 75 11.89 -13.87 14.25
CA THR A 75 12.82 -12.79 14.62
C THR A 75 14.15 -12.90 13.87
N LYS A 76 14.65 -14.12 13.67
CA LYS A 76 15.88 -14.36 12.90
C LYS A 76 15.67 -14.02 11.42
N VAL A 77 14.52 -14.39 10.85
CA VAL A 77 14.16 -14.05 9.46
C VAL A 77 14.07 -12.54 9.28
N GLN A 78 13.44 -11.83 10.22
CA GLN A 78 13.35 -10.37 10.20
C GLN A 78 14.73 -9.70 10.21
N ALA A 79 15.59 -10.10 11.13
CA ALA A 79 16.95 -9.57 11.25
C ALA A 79 17.75 -9.80 9.95
N ALA A 80 17.77 -11.05 9.45
CA ALA A 80 18.50 -11.41 8.24
C ALA A 80 17.99 -10.64 6.98
N LEU A 81 16.68 -10.43 6.85
CA LEU A 81 16.11 -9.64 5.76
C LEU A 81 16.50 -8.17 5.87
N ASN A 82 16.45 -7.58 7.07
CA ASN A 82 16.78 -6.19 7.29
C ASN A 82 18.27 -5.87 7.04
N GLU A 83 19.16 -6.86 7.13
CA GLU A 83 20.58 -6.70 6.78
C GLU A 83 20.81 -6.61 5.25
N VAL A 84 19.94 -7.22 4.45
CA VAL A 84 20.19 -7.38 3.01
C VAL A 84 19.19 -6.65 2.10
N LEU A 85 18.07 -6.17 2.65
CA LEU A 85 17.10 -5.38 1.89
C LEU A 85 17.73 -4.05 1.44
N PRO A 86 17.35 -3.55 0.25
CA PRO A 86 17.81 -2.23 -0.19
C PRO A 86 17.33 -1.12 0.75
N ASN A 87 18.12 -0.04 0.83
CA ASN A 87 17.78 1.14 1.62
C ASN A 87 16.37 1.66 1.30
N GLY A 88 15.62 1.98 2.35
CA GLY A 88 14.23 2.43 2.26
C GLY A 88 13.19 1.32 2.38
N PHE A 89 13.60 0.05 2.32
CA PHE A 89 12.77 -1.10 2.69
C PHE A 89 13.18 -1.67 4.04
N VAL A 90 12.23 -1.84 4.94
CA VAL A 90 12.46 -2.36 6.29
C VAL A 90 11.31 -3.27 6.68
N VAL A 91 11.61 -4.49 7.10
CA VAL A 91 10.60 -5.37 7.73
C VAL A 91 10.37 -4.87 9.15
N LEU A 92 9.17 -4.34 9.39
CA LEU A 92 8.76 -3.76 10.67
C LEU A 92 8.31 -4.82 11.66
N ASP A 93 7.48 -5.76 11.17
CA ASP A 93 6.95 -6.86 11.97
C ASP A 93 6.94 -8.15 11.16
N ILE A 94 7.02 -9.26 11.86
CA ILE A 94 6.92 -10.59 11.30
C ILE A 94 6.21 -11.53 12.28
N ALA A 95 5.31 -12.37 11.77
CA ALA A 95 4.59 -13.35 12.56
C ALA A 95 4.31 -14.62 11.74
N VAL A 96 4.02 -15.71 12.45
CA VAL A 96 3.50 -16.92 11.81
C VAL A 96 2.12 -16.60 11.23
N ALA A 97 1.92 -16.89 9.94
CA ALA A 97 0.66 -16.64 9.26
C ALA A 97 -0.46 -17.51 9.85
N ARG A 98 -1.60 -16.89 10.11
CA ARG A 98 -2.83 -17.59 10.49
C ARG A 98 -3.51 -18.19 9.26
N ARG A 99 -4.65 -18.90 9.46
CA ARG A 99 -5.39 -19.58 8.39
C ARG A 99 -6.06 -18.61 7.42
N GLU A 100 -6.52 -17.46 7.93
CA GLU A 100 -7.23 -16.45 7.14
C GLU A 100 -6.31 -15.89 6.04
N ALA A 101 -6.86 -15.69 4.85
CA ALA A 101 -6.12 -15.07 3.76
C ALA A 101 -5.77 -13.62 4.07
N LEU A 102 -4.54 -13.21 3.77
CA LEU A 102 -4.05 -11.87 4.07
C LEU A 102 -4.96 -10.77 3.47
N GLY A 103 -5.45 -10.97 2.24
CA GLY A 103 -6.35 -10.02 1.59
C GLY A 103 -7.71 -9.84 2.28
N GLU A 104 -8.20 -10.86 2.97
CA GLU A 104 -9.46 -10.80 3.72
C GLU A 104 -9.33 -10.02 5.03
N LEU A 105 -8.12 -9.94 5.58
CA LEU A 105 -7.84 -9.20 6.81
C LEU A 105 -7.62 -7.71 6.58
N LEU A 106 -7.21 -7.33 5.38
CA LEU A 106 -6.93 -5.95 5.01
C LEU A 106 -8.20 -5.28 4.48
N GLN A 107 -8.98 -4.66 5.37
CA GLN A 107 -10.28 -4.08 5.04
C GLN A 107 -10.24 -2.57 4.77
N ALA A 108 -9.27 -1.87 5.34
CA ALA A 108 -9.10 -0.43 5.18
C ALA A 108 -7.63 -0.02 5.24
N SER A 109 -7.33 1.18 4.75
CA SER A 109 -6.02 1.82 4.87
C SER A 109 -6.14 3.21 5.43
N GLU A 110 -5.13 3.63 6.20
CA GLU A 110 -4.96 5.00 6.68
C GLU A 110 -3.83 5.67 5.90
N TRP A 111 -4.08 6.91 5.48
CA TRP A 111 -3.16 7.72 4.68
C TRP A 111 -3.03 9.12 5.26
N VAL A 112 -1.84 9.68 5.14
CA VAL A 112 -1.62 11.11 5.31
C VAL A 112 -1.48 11.71 3.93
N LEU A 113 -2.41 12.59 3.56
CA LEU A 113 -2.37 13.39 2.34
C LEU A 113 -1.66 14.70 2.66
N ARG A 114 -0.66 15.07 1.86
CA ARG A 114 0.05 16.35 1.97
C ARG A 114 -0.01 17.08 0.64
N LEU A 115 -0.33 18.36 0.71
CA LEU A 115 -0.49 19.25 -0.43
C LEU A 115 0.47 20.43 -0.27
N ASP A 116 1.68 20.27 -0.80
CA ASP A 116 2.71 21.30 -0.69
C ASP A 116 2.23 22.60 -1.37
N GLY A 117 2.18 23.69 -0.60
CA GLY A 117 1.79 25.01 -1.08
C GLY A 117 0.27 25.26 -1.14
N ALA A 118 -0.56 24.44 -0.53
CA ALA A 118 -2.00 24.69 -0.43
C ALA A 118 -2.28 26.01 0.31
N GLU A 119 -3.23 26.80 -0.23
CA GLU A 119 -3.69 28.00 0.43
C GLU A 119 -4.53 27.68 1.68
N PRO A 120 -4.43 28.49 2.76
CA PRO A 120 -5.22 28.27 3.97
C PRO A 120 -6.72 28.13 3.68
N GLY A 121 -7.35 27.11 4.24
CA GLY A 121 -8.77 26.85 4.13
C GLY A 121 -9.24 26.18 2.84
N VAL A 122 -8.43 26.13 1.78
CA VAL A 122 -8.81 25.48 0.50
C VAL A 122 -9.06 23.99 0.69
N LEU A 123 -8.12 23.29 1.33
CA LEU A 123 -8.26 21.86 1.60
C LEU A 123 -9.48 21.57 2.49
N ALA A 124 -9.73 22.40 3.50
CA ALA A 124 -10.86 22.23 4.41
C ALA A 124 -12.21 22.40 3.65
N ALA A 125 -12.31 23.37 2.74
CA ALA A 125 -13.50 23.58 1.95
C ALA A 125 -13.74 22.41 0.97
N ALA A 126 -12.69 21.92 0.29
CA ALA A 126 -12.78 20.79 -0.62
C ALA A 126 -13.17 19.49 0.09
N VAL A 127 -12.59 19.23 1.28
CA VAL A 127 -12.95 18.07 2.12
C VAL A 127 -14.41 18.15 2.56
N ALA A 128 -14.87 19.29 3.03
CA ALA A 128 -16.27 19.48 3.43
C ALA A 128 -17.22 19.26 2.24
N ALA A 129 -16.86 19.78 1.05
CA ALA A 129 -17.63 19.58 -0.17
C ALA A 129 -17.68 18.11 -0.61
N LEU A 130 -16.57 17.34 -0.48
CA LEU A 130 -16.54 15.92 -0.78
C LEU A 130 -17.44 15.14 0.20
N LEU A 131 -17.32 15.41 1.49
CA LEU A 131 -18.08 14.68 2.52
C LEU A 131 -19.59 14.95 2.45
N ALA A 132 -20.00 16.13 1.94
CA ALA A 132 -21.40 16.48 1.73
C ALA A 132 -22.03 15.79 0.51
N ARG A 133 -21.25 15.11 -0.34
CA ARG A 133 -21.77 14.41 -1.52
C ARG A 133 -22.16 12.98 -1.19
N GLU A 134 -23.17 12.48 -1.89
CA GLU A 134 -23.54 11.06 -1.85
C GLU A 134 -22.68 10.25 -2.83
N GLU A 135 -22.29 10.86 -3.95
CA GLU A 135 -21.49 10.27 -5.01
C GLU A 135 -20.46 11.28 -5.53
N LEU A 136 -19.26 10.81 -5.88
CA LEU A 136 -18.25 11.60 -6.58
C LEU A 136 -17.42 10.71 -7.50
N ILE A 137 -17.68 10.81 -8.80
CA ILE A 137 -17.04 10.00 -9.83
C ILE A 137 -15.71 10.62 -10.23
N VAL A 138 -14.66 9.79 -10.25
CA VAL A 138 -13.36 10.11 -10.84
C VAL A 138 -13.02 9.12 -11.95
N GLU A 139 -12.16 9.55 -12.85
CA GLU A 139 -11.63 8.71 -13.92
C GLU A 139 -10.15 8.43 -13.71
N ARG A 140 -9.74 7.19 -13.94
CA ARG A 140 -8.35 6.76 -13.86
C ARG A 140 -7.99 5.86 -15.03
N MET A 141 -6.81 6.10 -15.63
CA MET A 141 -6.24 5.20 -16.61
C MET A 141 -5.83 3.89 -15.93
N THR A 142 -6.30 2.78 -16.47
CA THR A 142 -5.94 1.42 -16.05
C THR A 142 -5.33 0.67 -17.22
N LYS A 143 -4.82 -0.55 -16.99
CA LYS A 143 -4.33 -1.42 -18.07
C LYS A 143 -5.39 -1.72 -19.13
N GLY A 144 -6.67 -1.66 -18.78
CA GLY A 144 -7.82 -1.89 -19.66
C GLY A 144 -8.46 -0.60 -20.22
N GLY A 145 -7.80 0.56 -20.12
CA GLY A 145 -8.30 1.87 -20.54
C GLY A 145 -8.79 2.74 -19.40
N MET A 146 -9.42 3.86 -19.74
CA MET A 146 -10.04 4.76 -18.76
C MET A 146 -11.21 4.06 -18.07
N ARG A 147 -11.26 4.21 -16.75
CA ARG A 147 -12.37 3.71 -15.92
C ARG A 147 -12.85 4.80 -14.97
N ALA A 148 -14.17 4.97 -14.94
CA ALA A 148 -14.87 5.79 -13.98
C ALA A 148 -15.30 4.94 -12.77
N PHE A 149 -15.20 5.50 -11.58
CA PHE A 149 -15.67 4.87 -10.36
C PHE A 149 -15.96 5.91 -9.28
N ASP A 150 -16.88 5.56 -8.39
CA ASP A 150 -17.26 6.41 -7.28
C ASP A 150 -16.24 6.33 -6.15
N VAL A 151 -15.70 7.47 -5.75
CA VAL A 151 -14.72 7.58 -4.65
C VAL A 151 -15.42 7.67 -3.30
N ARG A 152 -16.63 8.26 -3.25
CA ARG A 152 -17.30 8.62 -1.99
C ARG A 152 -17.52 7.42 -1.05
N PRO A 153 -18.01 6.26 -1.49
CA PRO A 153 -18.22 5.10 -0.61
C PRO A 153 -16.93 4.55 0.01
N ALA A 154 -15.79 4.75 -0.65
CA ALA A 154 -14.50 4.31 -0.13
C ALA A 154 -13.95 5.23 0.96
N VAL A 155 -14.42 6.47 1.07
CA VAL A 155 -13.96 7.42 2.10
C VAL A 155 -14.74 7.18 3.38
N LEU A 156 -14.13 6.42 4.31
CA LEU A 156 -14.70 6.17 5.63
C LEU A 156 -14.56 7.39 6.54
N GLU A 157 -13.40 8.02 6.49
CA GLU A 157 -13.06 9.20 7.28
C GLU A 157 -12.07 10.06 6.50
N LEU A 158 -12.26 11.37 6.51
CA LEU A 158 -11.33 12.33 5.92
C LEU A 158 -11.32 13.59 6.78
N THR A 159 -10.22 13.83 7.49
CA THR A 159 -10.09 14.88 8.48
C THR A 159 -8.89 15.77 8.14
N VAL A 160 -9.11 17.07 8.02
CA VAL A 160 -8.04 18.05 7.84
C VAL A 160 -7.27 18.18 9.15
N THR A 161 -5.94 18.04 9.09
CA THR A 161 -5.04 18.11 10.24
C THR A 161 -4.20 19.39 10.26
N ALA A 162 -4.00 20.00 9.10
CA ALA A 162 -3.38 21.30 8.90
C ALA A 162 -3.86 21.88 7.56
N ASP A 163 -3.52 23.13 7.24
CA ASP A 163 -3.92 23.80 5.99
C ASP A 163 -3.48 23.02 4.75
N ASP A 164 -2.39 22.28 4.83
CA ASP A 164 -1.76 21.51 3.75
C ASP A 164 -1.86 19.99 3.95
N SER A 165 -2.56 19.50 4.98
CA SER A 165 -2.59 18.07 5.26
C SER A 165 -3.92 17.56 5.78
N ALA A 166 -4.24 16.30 5.40
CA ALA A 166 -5.43 15.60 5.85
C ALA A 166 -5.10 14.12 6.14
N GLN A 167 -5.84 13.52 7.07
CA GLN A 167 -5.87 12.09 7.30
C GLN A 167 -7.06 11.48 6.58
N LEU A 168 -6.80 10.44 5.80
CA LEU A 168 -7.79 9.66 5.08
C LEU A 168 -7.80 8.24 5.61
N ARG A 169 -8.99 7.74 5.96
CA ARG A 169 -9.24 6.31 6.15
C ARG A 169 -10.12 5.82 5.01
N SER A 170 -9.57 4.91 4.21
CA SER A 170 -10.23 4.40 3.00
C SER A 170 -10.54 2.92 3.10
N LEU A 171 -11.76 2.54 2.71
CA LEU A 171 -12.22 1.16 2.61
C LEU A 171 -11.57 0.46 1.41
N HIS A 172 -11.17 -0.81 1.60
CA HIS A 172 -10.80 -1.67 0.49
C HIS A 172 -12.05 -2.24 -0.18
N GLN A 173 -12.40 -1.69 -1.32
CA GLN A 173 -13.51 -2.14 -2.16
C GLN A 173 -13.02 -2.52 -3.57
N ALA A 174 -13.87 -3.10 -4.37
CA ALA A 174 -13.58 -3.40 -5.78
C ALA A 174 -14.43 -2.51 -6.71
N PRO A 175 -13.82 -1.65 -7.53
CA PRO A 175 -12.38 -1.42 -7.68
C PRO A 175 -11.75 -0.70 -6.48
N LEU A 176 -10.48 -0.97 -6.21
CA LEU A 176 -9.76 -0.31 -5.12
C LEU A 176 -9.60 1.19 -5.42
N VAL A 177 -10.13 2.04 -4.54
CA VAL A 177 -9.90 3.48 -4.53
C VAL A 177 -8.55 3.76 -3.87
N ARG A 178 -7.71 4.54 -4.55
CA ARG A 178 -6.38 4.92 -4.10
C ARG A 178 -6.39 6.32 -3.47
N PRO A 179 -5.41 6.68 -2.66
CA PRO A 179 -5.30 8.05 -2.16
C PRO A 179 -5.22 9.08 -3.30
N ASP A 180 -4.56 8.76 -4.42
CA ASP A 180 -4.52 9.63 -5.62
C ASP A 180 -5.91 9.88 -6.23
N ASP A 181 -6.82 8.91 -6.15
CA ASP A 181 -8.20 9.07 -6.64
C ASP A 181 -8.98 10.04 -5.73
N VAL A 182 -8.72 9.99 -4.42
CA VAL A 182 -9.31 10.95 -3.46
C VAL A 182 -8.74 12.35 -3.69
N LEU A 183 -7.45 12.49 -3.96
CA LEU A 183 -6.85 13.77 -4.33
C LEU A 183 -7.43 14.30 -5.65
N ALA A 184 -7.64 13.45 -6.65
CA ALA A 184 -8.30 13.83 -7.90
C ALA A 184 -9.75 14.31 -7.65
N ALA A 185 -10.47 13.64 -6.75
CA ALA A 185 -11.83 14.04 -6.37
C ALA A 185 -11.85 15.40 -5.66
N LEU A 186 -10.90 15.68 -4.78
CA LEU A 186 -10.77 16.99 -4.13
C LEU A 186 -10.47 18.09 -5.16
N ARG A 187 -9.57 17.82 -6.12
CA ARG A 187 -9.26 18.76 -7.22
C ARG A 187 -10.42 19.03 -8.17
N GLN A 188 -11.33 18.09 -8.36
CA GLN A 188 -12.58 18.35 -9.12
C GLN A 188 -13.49 19.32 -8.38
N LEU A 189 -13.41 19.41 -7.07
CA LEU A 189 -14.22 20.29 -6.25
C LEU A 189 -13.58 21.67 -6.07
N ASP A 190 -12.26 21.73 -6.03
CA ASP A 190 -11.47 22.96 -5.97
C ASP A 190 -10.10 22.70 -6.62
N ASP A 191 -9.85 23.34 -7.74
CA ASP A 191 -8.65 23.17 -8.58
C ASP A 191 -7.35 23.69 -7.93
N ARG A 192 -7.48 24.43 -6.82
CA ARG A 192 -6.36 24.90 -5.99
C ARG A 192 -5.81 23.84 -5.01
N VAL A 193 -6.46 22.65 -4.90
CA VAL A 193 -6.03 21.52 -4.07
C VAL A 193 -4.86 20.75 -4.69
#